data_851fd68d510f186e78064be38391318f
#
_entry.id   851fd68d510f186e78064be38391318f
#
_cell.length_a   1.000
_cell.length_b   1.000
_cell.length_c   1.000
_cell.angle_alpha   90.00
_cell.angle_beta   90.00
_cell.angle_gamma   90.00
#
_symmetry.space_group_name_H-M   'P 1'
#
loop_
_entity.id
_entity.type
_entity.pdbx_description
1 polymer ?
#
loop_
_entity_poly.entity_id
_entity_poly.type
_entity_poly.pdbx_seq_one_letter_code
_entity_poly.pdbx_strand_id
1 'polypeptide(L)'
;LKEFPETKFKRIARIRQAAAYLFSARSETALPLLRALQKDYPDRPEMYARELAYALSRCNKQKEAVAFMDLVEFNMVLDKKERLLPRIKSHFDKIRQVGKPLARFSIKSHQTGKVISSDTLKGKVVLIDFWATWCAPCIAELPTIKAAHKELSPLGFEVLGVSLDDNQKRLDTMIKAKEMDWLHHYDGKKWKNELAEKFNVRSIPASFLIDRKGVVRAVNLRGAEVALMAKKLVEEK
;
A
#
# COMPACT_ATOMS: atom_id res chain seq x y z
N LEU A 1 -13.66 22.10 35.39
CA LEU A 1 -12.93 20.84 35.25
C LEU A 1 -11.61 21.15 34.62
N LYS A 2 -10.51 21.09 35.37
CA LYS A 2 -9.15 21.18 34.79
C LYS A 2 -8.98 20.00 33.83
N GLU A 3 -8.86 20.28 32.52
CA GLU A 3 -8.52 19.27 31.54
C GLU A 3 -7.16 18.69 31.92
N PHE A 4 -7.12 17.39 32.23
CA PHE A 4 -5.86 16.69 32.39
C PHE A 4 -5.09 16.79 31.07
N PRO A 5 -3.79 17.17 31.12
CA PRO A 5 -2.99 17.24 29.89
C PRO A 5 -3.06 15.88 29.17
N GLU A 6 -3.23 15.94 27.85
CA GLU A 6 -3.37 14.72 27.04
C GLU A 6 -2.15 13.82 27.23
N THR A 7 -2.33 12.68 27.87
CA THR A 7 -1.25 11.75 28.18
C THR A 7 -0.70 11.14 26.88
N LYS A 8 0.59 10.72 26.86
CA LYS A 8 1.19 9.96 25.76
C LYS A 8 0.30 8.78 25.33
N PHE A 9 -0.38 8.10 26.27
CA PHE A 9 -1.27 6.98 25.99
C PHE A 9 -2.52 7.39 25.23
N LYS A 10 -3.17 8.48 25.62
CA LYS A 10 -4.37 9.01 24.96
C LYS A 10 -4.06 9.38 23.49
N ARG A 11 -2.93 10.03 23.27
CA ARG A 11 -2.43 10.38 21.94
C ARG A 11 -2.18 9.15 21.06
N ILE A 12 -1.47 8.14 21.58
CA ILE A 12 -1.22 6.88 20.87
C ILE A 12 -2.54 6.17 20.54
N ALA A 13 -3.50 6.16 21.45
CA ALA A 13 -4.82 5.58 21.23
C ALA A 13 -5.56 6.26 20.06
N ARG A 14 -5.55 7.60 20.00
CA ARG A 14 -6.14 8.36 18.88
C ARG A 14 -5.52 8.02 17.54
N ILE A 15 -4.18 7.91 17.47
CA ILE A 15 -3.48 7.51 16.23
C ILE A 15 -3.87 6.09 15.83
N ARG A 16 -3.88 5.15 16.77
CA ARG A 16 -4.27 3.76 16.51
C ARG A 16 -5.72 3.63 16.07
N GLN A 17 -6.62 4.41 16.67
CA GLN A 17 -8.02 4.46 16.26
C GLN A 17 -8.17 4.95 14.82
N ALA A 18 -7.51 6.06 14.46
CA ALA A 18 -7.53 6.58 13.11
C ALA A 18 -6.93 5.58 12.10
N ALA A 19 -5.83 4.91 12.46
CA ALA A 19 -5.22 3.86 11.65
C ALA A 19 -6.17 2.65 11.47
N ALA A 20 -6.88 2.24 12.53
CA ALA A 20 -7.85 1.15 12.45
C ALA A 20 -9.01 1.48 11.48
N TYR A 21 -9.53 2.71 11.51
CA TYR A 21 -10.52 3.15 10.53
C TYR A 21 -9.96 3.16 9.12
N LEU A 22 -8.75 3.64 8.95
CA LEU A 22 -8.08 3.67 7.65
C LEU A 22 -7.95 2.28 7.05
N PHE A 23 -7.51 1.29 7.83
CA PHE A 23 -7.32 -0.10 7.37
C PHE A 23 -8.63 -0.92 7.28
N SER A 24 -9.73 -0.42 7.83
CA SER A 24 -11.07 -1.01 7.69
C SER A 24 -11.94 -0.36 6.60
N ALA A 25 -11.30 0.27 5.62
CA ALA A 25 -11.95 0.97 4.50
C ALA A 25 -12.86 2.15 4.92
N ARG A 26 -12.59 2.74 6.07
CA ARG A 26 -13.31 3.90 6.61
C ARG A 26 -12.45 5.17 6.58
N SER A 27 -11.85 5.47 5.43
CA SER A 27 -10.94 6.61 5.28
C SER A 27 -11.62 7.94 5.55
N GLU A 28 -12.91 8.06 5.24
CA GLU A 28 -13.71 9.26 5.54
C GLU A 28 -13.89 9.46 7.05
N THR A 29 -14.00 8.39 7.83
CA THR A 29 -14.06 8.45 9.31
C THR A 29 -12.66 8.73 9.90
N ALA A 30 -11.60 8.20 9.29
CA ALA A 30 -10.23 8.41 9.75
C ALA A 30 -9.77 9.86 9.51
N LEU A 31 -10.16 10.49 8.42
CA LEU A 31 -9.67 11.80 7.99
C LEU A 31 -9.91 12.91 9.04
N PRO A 32 -11.11 13.11 9.60
CA PRO A 32 -11.34 14.15 10.61
C PRO A 32 -10.53 13.89 11.90
N LEU A 33 -10.33 12.64 12.31
CA LEU A 33 -9.51 12.29 13.47
C LEU A 33 -8.04 12.67 13.24
N LEU A 34 -7.52 12.42 12.03
CA LEU A 34 -6.15 12.76 11.66
C LEU A 34 -5.95 14.27 11.51
N ARG A 35 -6.97 14.99 11.02
CA ARG A 35 -6.99 16.46 11.01
C ARG A 35 -6.96 17.07 12.42
N ALA A 36 -7.71 16.48 13.36
CA ALA A 36 -7.64 16.89 14.76
C ALA A 36 -6.23 16.67 15.34
N LEU A 37 -5.58 15.54 15.04
CA LEU A 37 -4.19 15.29 15.46
C LEU A 37 -3.22 16.31 14.84
N GLN A 38 -3.40 16.67 13.56
CA GLN A 38 -2.61 17.71 12.90
C GLN A 38 -2.75 19.08 13.59
N LYS A 39 -3.98 19.44 13.98
CA LYS A 39 -4.27 20.68 14.69
C LYS A 39 -3.67 20.70 16.10
N ASP A 40 -3.78 19.58 16.83
CA ASP A 40 -3.33 19.48 18.22
C ASP A 40 -1.80 19.33 18.35
N TYR A 41 -1.13 18.80 17.31
CA TYR A 41 0.32 18.52 17.30
C TYR A 41 0.99 18.98 15.99
N PRO A 42 0.93 20.28 15.64
CA PRO A 42 1.44 20.77 14.36
C PRO A 42 2.97 20.61 14.24
N ASP A 43 3.69 20.61 15.36
CA ASP A 43 5.15 20.46 15.47
C ASP A 43 5.62 18.98 15.50
N ARG A 44 4.69 18.04 15.49
CA ARG A 44 4.95 16.59 15.61
C ARG A 44 4.37 15.77 14.43
N PRO A 45 4.61 16.17 13.16
CA PRO A 45 4.02 15.50 11.99
C PRO A 45 4.45 14.03 11.88
N GLU A 46 5.65 13.66 12.37
CA GLU A 46 6.15 12.29 12.34
C GLU A 46 5.20 11.26 12.98
N MET A 47 4.24 11.73 13.77
CA MET A 47 3.30 10.87 14.48
C MET A 47 2.09 10.44 13.65
N TYR A 48 1.63 11.29 12.72
CA TYR A 48 0.37 11.09 11.99
C TYR A 48 0.50 11.30 10.47
N ALA A 49 1.63 11.83 10.01
CA ALA A 49 1.77 12.28 8.61
C ALA A 49 1.54 11.16 7.60
N ARG A 50 2.02 9.97 7.88
CA ARG A 50 1.80 8.80 7.01
C ARG A 50 0.31 8.49 6.88
N GLU A 51 -0.39 8.36 7.98
CA GLU A 51 -1.82 8.03 8.04
C GLU A 51 -2.66 9.13 7.40
N LEU A 52 -2.34 10.41 7.66
CA LEU A 52 -3.06 11.53 7.08
C LEU A 52 -2.88 11.59 5.55
N ALA A 53 -1.67 11.38 5.06
CA ALA A 53 -1.41 11.32 3.62
C ALA A 53 -2.19 10.18 2.93
N TYR A 54 -2.26 8.99 3.55
CA TYR A 54 -3.09 7.90 3.04
C TYR A 54 -4.59 8.24 3.07
N ALA A 55 -5.09 8.80 4.18
CA ALA A 55 -6.50 9.17 4.29
C ALA A 55 -6.90 10.21 3.25
N LEU A 56 -6.08 11.24 3.05
CA LEU A 56 -6.30 12.25 2.01
C LEU A 56 -6.35 11.63 0.61
N SER A 57 -5.37 10.79 0.28
CA SER A 57 -5.31 10.12 -1.02
C SER A 57 -6.54 9.23 -1.26
N ARG A 58 -6.98 8.47 -0.25
CA ARG A 58 -8.14 7.58 -0.32
C ARG A 58 -9.48 8.32 -0.36
N CYS A 59 -9.54 9.52 0.22
CA CYS A 59 -10.70 10.41 0.12
C CYS A 59 -10.70 11.26 -1.16
N ASN A 60 -9.97 10.85 -2.20
CA ASN A 60 -9.85 11.55 -3.49
C ASN A 60 -9.30 12.98 -3.40
N LYS A 61 -8.50 13.25 -2.36
CA LYS A 61 -7.84 14.54 -2.10
C LYS A 61 -6.35 14.49 -2.44
N GLN A 62 -6.01 13.89 -3.60
CA GLN A 62 -4.61 13.62 -3.98
C GLN A 62 -3.75 14.88 -4.02
N LYS A 63 -4.27 16.01 -4.57
CA LYS A 63 -3.53 17.27 -4.59
C LYS A 63 -3.20 17.76 -3.18
N GLU A 64 -4.16 17.68 -2.27
CA GLU A 64 -3.98 18.05 -0.86
C GLU A 64 -2.99 17.12 -0.15
N ALA A 65 -3.04 15.81 -0.44
CA ALA A 65 -2.07 14.84 0.07
C ALA A 65 -0.65 15.20 -0.34
N VAL A 66 -0.42 15.53 -1.61
CA VAL A 66 0.90 15.92 -2.12
C VAL A 66 1.39 17.19 -1.46
N ALA A 67 0.59 18.26 -1.42
CA ALA A 67 0.96 19.52 -0.77
C ALA A 67 1.28 19.33 0.72
N PHE A 68 0.50 18.52 1.42
CA PHE A 68 0.77 18.16 2.82
C PHE A 68 2.11 17.42 2.99
N MET A 69 2.38 16.43 2.13
CA MET A 69 3.63 15.67 2.19
C MET A 69 4.86 16.56 1.93
N ASP A 70 4.77 17.47 0.95
CA ASP A 70 5.86 18.41 0.63
C ASP A 70 6.14 19.34 1.82
N LEU A 71 5.09 19.86 2.48
CA LEU A 71 5.21 20.68 3.67
C LEU A 71 5.85 19.91 4.84
N VAL A 72 5.44 18.65 5.05
CA VAL A 72 6.02 17.80 6.13
C VAL A 72 7.50 17.55 5.87
N GLU A 73 7.88 17.18 4.64
CA GLU A 73 9.28 16.94 4.28
C GLU A 73 10.12 18.22 4.49
N PHE A 74 9.63 19.37 4.04
CA PHE A 74 10.30 20.66 4.22
C PHE A 74 10.51 21.01 5.71
N ASN A 75 9.45 20.92 6.53
CA ASN A 75 9.54 21.23 7.96
C ASN A 75 10.46 20.25 8.72
N MET A 76 10.47 18.97 8.35
CA MET A 76 11.38 17.99 8.98
C MET A 76 12.85 18.28 8.69
N VAL A 77 13.18 18.89 7.55
CA VAL A 77 14.54 19.39 7.25
C VAL A 77 14.85 20.60 8.11
N LEU A 78 13.96 21.60 8.16
CA LEU A 78 14.14 22.80 8.98
C LEU A 78 14.32 22.48 10.47
N ASP A 79 13.54 21.54 11.00
CA ASP A 79 13.57 21.12 12.40
C ASP A 79 14.72 20.14 12.73
N LYS A 80 15.63 19.88 11.79
CA LYS A 80 16.75 18.92 11.95
C LYS A 80 16.27 17.50 12.31
N LYS A 81 15.09 17.10 11.81
CA LYS A 81 14.49 15.77 11.99
C LYS A 81 14.74 14.84 10.79
N GLU A 82 15.72 15.12 9.96
CA GLU A 82 16.05 14.42 8.70
C GLU A 82 16.25 12.92 8.90
N ARG A 83 16.72 12.50 10.09
CA ARG A 83 16.87 11.07 10.43
C ARG A 83 15.56 10.28 10.33
N LEU A 84 14.40 10.92 10.47
CA LEU A 84 13.09 10.30 10.37
C LEU A 84 12.53 10.29 8.94
N LEU A 85 13.07 11.13 8.05
CA LEU A 85 12.62 11.28 6.66
C LEU A 85 12.62 9.97 5.86
N PRO A 86 13.68 9.13 5.85
CA PRO A 86 13.72 7.95 4.99
C PRO A 86 12.54 7.01 5.24
N ARG A 87 12.11 6.89 6.50
CA ARG A 87 10.99 6.03 6.90
C ARG A 87 9.65 6.55 6.38
N ILE A 88 9.43 7.85 6.45
CA ILE A 88 8.18 8.50 6.00
C ILE A 88 8.17 8.63 4.48
N LYS A 89 9.30 9.04 3.90
CA LYS A 89 9.46 9.29 2.47
C LYS A 89 9.10 8.08 1.61
N SER A 90 9.49 6.88 2.01
CA SER A 90 9.13 5.66 1.26
C SER A 90 7.61 5.44 1.13
N HIS A 91 6.81 5.92 2.10
CA HIS A 91 5.35 5.92 2.01
C HIS A 91 4.85 7.06 1.12
N PHE A 92 5.40 8.25 1.28
CA PHE A 92 5.04 9.42 0.49
C PHE A 92 5.30 9.21 -1.00
N ASP A 93 6.45 8.63 -1.36
CA ASP A 93 6.81 8.31 -2.75
C ASP A 93 5.79 7.36 -3.40
N LYS A 94 5.26 6.38 -2.65
CA LYS A 94 4.18 5.51 -3.16
C LYS A 94 2.86 6.28 -3.33
N ILE A 95 2.47 7.11 -2.35
CA ILE A 95 1.24 7.92 -2.44
C ILE A 95 1.31 8.89 -3.63
N ARG A 96 2.50 9.46 -3.93
CA ARG A 96 2.72 10.33 -5.10
C ARG A 96 2.53 9.61 -6.44
N GLN A 97 2.48 8.26 -6.48
CA GLN A 97 2.17 7.50 -7.69
C GLN A 97 0.67 7.47 -7.99
N VAL A 98 -0.20 7.68 -7.00
CA VAL A 98 -1.66 7.66 -7.21
C VAL A 98 -2.06 8.73 -8.22
N GLY A 99 -2.84 8.32 -9.22
CA GLY A 99 -3.25 9.15 -10.36
C GLY A 99 -2.23 9.18 -11.51
N LYS A 100 -1.08 8.52 -11.38
CA LYS A 100 -0.05 8.45 -12.44
C LYS A 100 -0.10 7.11 -13.17
N PRO A 101 0.33 7.07 -14.44
CA PRO A 101 0.54 5.81 -15.14
C PRO A 101 1.54 4.93 -14.39
N LEU A 102 1.25 3.63 -14.36
CA LEU A 102 2.17 2.62 -13.82
C LEU A 102 3.51 2.66 -14.55
N ALA A 103 4.61 2.64 -13.81
CA ALA A 103 5.95 2.53 -14.42
C ALA A 103 6.05 1.26 -15.27
N ARG A 104 6.57 1.38 -16.49
CA ARG A 104 6.72 0.24 -17.39
C ARG A 104 7.67 -0.81 -16.82
N PHE A 105 7.28 -2.08 -16.92
CA PHE A 105 8.11 -3.22 -16.54
C PHE A 105 7.86 -4.41 -17.44
N SER A 106 8.79 -5.36 -17.45
CA SER A 106 8.70 -6.65 -18.14
C SER A 106 9.48 -7.67 -17.34
N ILE A 107 8.78 -8.67 -16.80
CA ILE A 107 9.29 -9.70 -15.91
C ILE A 107 8.82 -11.08 -16.35
N LYS A 108 9.34 -12.14 -15.75
CA LYS A 108 8.89 -13.51 -16.01
C LYS A 108 7.95 -14.00 -14.92
N SER A 109 6.88 -14.67 -15.33
CA SER A 109 6.03 -15.45 -14.43
C SER A 109 6.85 -16.58 -13.81
N HIS A 110 6.75 -16.73 -12.50
CA HIS A 110 7.40 -17.80 -11.76
C HIS A 110 6.85 -19.18 -12.16
N GLN A 111 5.53 -19.29 -12.35
CA GLN A 111 4.89 -20.56 -12.66
C GLN A 111 5.10 -21.02 -14.11
N THR A 112 5.09 -20.09 -15.07
CA THR A 112 5.00 -20.41 -16.50
C THR A 112 6.21 -19.98 -17.32
N GLY A 113 7.09 -19.13 -16.77
CA GLY A 113 8.16 -18.48 -17.48
C GLY A 113 7.72 -17.43 -18.53
N LYS A 114 6.40 -17.28 -18.75
CA LYS A 114 5.87 -16.31 -19.72
C LYS A 114 6.11 -14.88 -19.23
N VAL A 115 6.21 -13.95 -20.17
CA VAL A 115 6.39 -12.53 -19.87
C VAL A 115 5.13 -11.95 -19.27
N ILE A 116 5.28 -11.26 -18.15
CA ILE A 116 4.31 -10.39 -17.51
C ILE A 116 4.85 -8.96 -17.65
N SER A 117 4.09 -8.07 -18.23
CA SER A 117 4.51 -6.68 -18.40
C SER A 117 3.38 -5.71 -18.06
N SER A 118 3.71 -4.44 -17.85
CA SER A 118 2.71 -3.40 -17.71
C SER A 118 1.71 -3.35 -18.88
N ASP A 119 2.14 -3.74 -20.10
CA ASP A 119 1.26 -3.75 -21.26
C ASP A 119 0.35 -4.99 -21.30
N THR A 120 0.83 -6.17 -20.90
CA THR A 120 0.00 -7.39 -20.85
C THR A 120 -1.04 -7.36 -19.73
N LEU A 121 -0.90 -6.45 -18.78
CA LEU A 121 -1.85 -6.23 -17.67
C LEU A 121 -2.95 -5.21 -17.99
N LYS A 122 -2.81 -4.44 -19.09
CA LYS A 122 -3.83 -3.47 -19.52
C LYS A 122 -5.18 -4.16 -19.76
N GLY A 123 -6.27 -3.43 -19.51
CA GLY A 123 -7.63 -3.96 -19.61
C GLY A 123 -8.11 -4.69 -18.35
N LYS A 124 -7.21 -4.99 -17.42
CA LYS A 124 -7.54 -5.59 -16.12
C LYS A 124 -7.35 -4.57 -14.99
N VAL A 125 -8.09 -4.77 -13.91
CA VAL A 125 -7.78 -4.17 -12.61
C VAL A 125 -6.76 -5.08 -11.93
N VAL A 126 -5.59 -4.55 -11.53
CA VAL A 126 -4.49 -5.39 -11.05
C VAL A 126 -4.03 -4.94 -9.67
N LEU A 127 -3.95 -5.88 -8.74
CA LEU A 127 -3.24 -5.71 -7.48
C LEU A 127 -1.82 -6.24 -7.63
N ILE A 128 -0.81 -5.38 -7.60
CA ILE A 128 0.58 -5.79 -7.47
C ILE A 128 0.88 -5.84 -5.97
N ASP A 129 1.14 -7.04 -5.44
CA ASP A 129 1.37 -7.28 -4.02
C ASP A 129 2.81 -7.76 -3.77
N PHE A 130 3.58 -6.99 -3.02
CA PHE A 130 4.94 -7.32 -2.61
C PHE A 130 4.91 -8.01 -1.25
N TRP A 131 5.37 -9.25 -1.21
CA TRP A 131 5.27 -10.13 -0.07
C TRP A 131 6.46 -11.08 0.07
N ALA A 132 6.50 -11.89 1.11
CA ALA A 132 7.44 -12.98 1.28
C ALA A 132 6.92 -14.03 2.25
N THR A 133 7.43 -15.25 2.18
CA THR A 133 7.04 -16.36 3.08
C THR A 133 7.45 -16.13 4.54
N TRP A 134 8.42 -15.28 4.78
CA TRP A 134 8.88 -14.88 6.12
C TRP A 134 8.17 -13.63 6.67
N CYS A 135 7.27 -13.02 5.90
CA CYS A 135 6.54 -11.81 6.27
C CYS A 135 5.21 -12.17 6.93
N ALA A 136 5.17 -12.31 8.24
CA ALA A 136 3.95 -12.66 8.97
C ALA A 136 2.76 -11.71 8.68
N PRO A 137 2.92 -10.37 8.63
CA PRO A 137 1.82 -9.49 8.23
C PRO A 137 1.33 -9.72 6.79
N CYS A 138 2.22 -10.11 5.85
CA CYS A 138 1.82 -10.44 4.48
C CYS A 138 0.95 -11.70 4.45
N ILE A 139 1.35 -12.71 5.21
CA ILE A 139 0.59 -13.97 5.32
C ILE A 139 -0.81 -13.72 5.92
N ALA A 140 -0.93 -12.81 6.86
CA ALA A 140 -2.22 -12.43 7.45
C ALA A 140 -3.17 -11.76 6.46
N GLU A 141 -2.67 -11.11 5.38
CA GLU A 141 -3.46 -10.50 4.31
C GLU A 141 -3.96 -11.50 3.26
N LEU A 142 -3.31 -12.68 3.12
CA LEU A 142 -3.63 -13.65 2.07
C LEU A 142 -5.11 -14.07 2.02
N PRO A 143 -5.81 -14.33 3.14
CA PRO A 143 -7.23 -14.70 3.08
C PRO A 143 -8.08 -13.62 2.42
N THR A 144 -7.80 -12.35 2.68
CA THR A 144 -8.52 -11.22 2.09
C THR A 144 -8.24 -11.07 0.61
N ILE A 145 -6.96 -11.20 0.21
CA ILE A 145 -6.54 -11.14 -1.21
C ILE A 145 -7.18 -12.31 -1.97
N LYS A 146 -7.15 -13.51 -1.40
CA LYS A 146 -7.74 -14.72 -1.99
C LYS A 146 -9.26 -14.58 -2.19
N ALA A 147 -9.97 -14.08 -1.18
CA ALA A 147 -11.40 -13.82 -1.29
C ALA A 147 -11.73 -12.79 -2.39
N ALA A 148 -10.99 -11.68 -2.43
CA ALA A 148 -11.14 -10.66 -3.47
C ALA A 148 -10.83 -11.23 -4.87
N HIS A 149 -9.76 -12.01 -5.03
CA HIS A 149 -9.40 -12.63 -6.30
C HIS A 149 -10.49 -13.60 -6.76
N LYS A 150 -10.97 -14.50 -5.89
CA LYS A 150 -12.04 -15.46 -6.20
C LYS A 150 -13.33 -14.76 -6.66
N GLU A 151 -13.73 -13.69 -5.98
CA GLU A 151 -14.97 -12.95 -6.29
C GLU A 151 -14.83 -12.12 -7.58
N LEU A 152 -13.69 -11.43 -7.78
CA LEU A 152 -13.57 -10.38 -8.77
C LEU A 152 -12.78 -10.77 -10.03
N SER A 153 -12.09 -11.91 -10.05
CA SER A 153 -11.33 -12.35 -11.24
C SER A 153 -12.23 -12.56 -12.47
N PRO A 154 -13.48 -13.08 -12.35
CA PRO A 154 -14.40 -13.15 -13.51
C PRO A 154 -14.77 -11.76 -14.06
N LEU A 155 -14.64 -10.71 -13.26
CA LEU A 155 -14.91 -9.33 -13.65
C LEU A 155 -13.66 -8.59 -14.18
N GLY A 156 -12.53 -9.30 -14.30
CA GLY A 156 -11.27 -8.76 -14.82
C GLY A 156 -10.35 -8.19 -13.73
N PHE A 157 -10.45 -8.66 -12.49
CA PHE A 157 -9.46 -8.42 -11.44
C PHE A 157 -8.35 -9.46 -11.50
N GLU A 158 -7.11 -9.03 -11.32
CA GLU A 158 -5.94 -9.92 -11.31
C GLU A 158 -5.03 -9.56 -10.14
N VAL A 159 -4.28 -10.53 -9.63
CA VAL A 159 -3.24 -10.33 -8.62
C VAL A 159 -1.89 -10.70 -9.22
N LEU A 160 -0.89 -9.84 -9.04
CA LEU A 160 0.50 -10.12 -9.30
C LEU A 160 1.26 -10.12 -7.97
N GLY A 161 1.52 -11.30 -7.43
CA GLY A 161 2.35 -11.49 -6.24
C GLY A 161 3.83 -11.38 -6.61
N VAL A 162 4.53 -10.40 -6.07
CA VAL A 162 5.97 -10.21 -6.23
C VAL A 162 6.67 -10.70 -4.97
N SER A 163 7.31 -11.87 -5.05
CA SER A 163 7.98 -12.48 -3.90
C SER A 163 9.37 -11.88 -3.67
N LEU A 164 9.64 -11.50 -2.42
CA LEU A 164 10.96 -11.11 -1.94
C LEU A 164 11.67 -12.25 -1.20
N ASP A 165 11.36 -13.48 -1.53
CA ASP A 165 12.06 -14.65 -1.00
C ASP A 165 13.43 -14.87 -1.69
N ASP A 166 14.29 -15.59 -1.04
CA ASP A 166 15.55 -16.11 -1.60
C ASP A 166 15.54 -17.64 -1.76
N ASN A 167 14.46 -18.29 -1.31
CA ASN A 167 14.33 -19.76 -1.33
C ASN A 167 13.09 -20.15 -2.14
N GLN A 168 13.33 -20.58 -3.38
CA GLN A 168 12.28 -20.98 -4.30
C GLN A 168 11.40 -22.11 -3.74
N LYS A 169 12.02 -23.15 -3.15
CA LYS A 169 11.27 -24.31 -2.61
C LYS A 169 10.30 -23.90 -1.50
N ARG A 170 10.69 -22.94 -0.64
CA ARG A 170 9.80 -22.39 0.39
C ARG A 170 8.65 -21.61 -0.22
N LEU A 171 8.94 -20.81 -1.25
CA LEU A 171 7.93 -20.06 -2.00
C LEU A 171 6.91 -21.01 -2.64
N ASP A 172 7.38 -22.01 -3.39
CA ASP A 172 6.51 -22.99 -4.08
C ASP A 172 5.62 -23.75 -3.09
N THR A 173 6.20 -24.16 -1.95
CA THR A 173 5.45 -24.82 -0.88
C THR A 173 4.34 -23.92 -0.34
N MET A 174 4.63 -22.63 -0.12
CA MET A 174 3.65 -21.68 0.40
C MET A 174 2.56 -21.37 -0.62
N ILE A 175 2.90 -21.14 -1.89
CA ILE A 175 1.94 -20.92 -2.97
C ILE A 175 0.95 -22.07 -3.03
N LYS A 176 1.46 -23.31 -3.03
CA LYS A 176 0.63 -24.53 -3.06
C LYS A 176 -0.22 -24.67 -1.79
N ALA A 177 0.38 -24.54 -0.61
CA ALA A 177 -0.31 -24.73 0.68
C ALA A 177 -1.40 -23.69 0.94
N LYS A 178 -1.25 -22.48 0.38
CA LYS A 178 -2.24 -21.39 0.51
C LYS A 178 -3.14 -21.27 -0.72
N GLU A 179 -2.99 -22.15 -1.72
CA GLU A 179 -3.78 -22.14 -2.97
C GLU A 179 -3.82 -20.74 -3.59
N MET A 180 -2.64 -20.20 -3.88
CA MET A 180 -2.48 -18.86 -4.43
C MET A 180 -2.51 -18.94 -5.97
N ASP A 181 -3.73 -18.99 -6.55
CA ASP A 181 -3.99 -19.32 -7.97
C ASP A 181 -3.88 -18.08 -8.90
N TRP A 182 -3.01 -17.13 -8.58
CA TRP A 182 -2.78 -15.90 -9.36
C TRP A 182 -1.35 -15.83 -9.89
N LEU A 183 -1.02 -14.74 -10.57
CA LEU A 183 0.31 -14.54 -11.15
C LEU A 183 1.36 -14.32 -10.06
N HIS A 184 2.51 -14.98 -10.19
CA HIS A 184 3.65 -14.76 -9.32
C HIS A 184 4.89 -14.39 -10.11
N HIS A 185 5.68 -13.47 -9.55
CA HIS A 185 7.05 -13.18 -9.96
C HIS A 185 8.01 -13.46 -8.80
N TYR A 186 9.15 -14.07 -9.15
CA TYR A 186 10.23 -14.40 -8.24
C TYR A 186 11.56 -14.35 -8.99
N ASP A 187 12.57 -13.68 -8.44
CA ASP A 187 13.92 -13.60 -9.00
C ASP A 187 15.01 -14.02 -8.01
N GLY A 188 14.64 -14.39 -6.78
CA GLY A 188 15.56 -14.86 -5.74
C GLY A 188 16.42 -13.78 -5.10
N LYS A 189 16.22 -12.49 -5.43
CA LYS A 189 17.13 -11.40 -5.05
C LYS A 189 16.71 -10.64 -3.79
N LYS A 190 15.67 -11.12 -3.07
CA LYS A 190 15.16 -10.42 -1.86
C LYS A 190 14.82 -8.96 -2.14
N TRP A 191 15.39 -8.07 -1.34
CA TRP A 191 15.18 -6.61 -1.47
C TRP A 191 15.77 -6.00 -2.74
N LYS A 192 16.63 -6.74 -3.46
CA LYS A 192 17.16 -6.38 -4.78
C LYS A 192 16.29 -6.90 -5.94
N ASN A 193 15.08 -7.39 -5.63
CA ASN A 193 14.10 -7.74 -6.67
C ASN A 193 13.85 -6.54 -7.57
N GLU A 194 13.89 -6.78 -8.90
CA GLU A 194 13.84 -5.70 -9.90
C GLU A 194 12.58 -4.82 -9.81
N LEU A 195 11.43 -5.41 -9.47
CA LEU A 195 10.21 -4.62 -9.26
C LEU A 195 10.24 -3.90 -7.93
N ALA A 196 10.76 -4.52 -6.86
CA ALA A 196 10.86 -3.86 -5.56
C ALA A 196 11.73 -2.61 -5.61
N GLU A 197 12.86 -2.68 -6.33
CA GLU A 197 13.71 -1.50 -6.58
C GLU A 197 12.99 -0.45 -7.42
N LYS A 198 12.37 -0.87 -8.55
CA LYS A 198 11.65 0.02 -9.46
C LYS A 198 10.50 0.77 -8.79
N PHE A 199 9.76 0.12 -7.92
CA PHE A 199 8.63 0.70 -7.19
C PHE A 199 9.02 1.30 -5.83
N ASN A 200 10.33 1.41 -5.55
CA ASN A 200 10.87 1.89 -4.28
C ASN A 200 10.24 1.21 -3.05
N VAL A 201 10.09 -0.12 -3.12
CA VAL A 201 9.57 -0.92 -2.01
C VAL A 201 10.69 -1.19 -1.01
N ARG A 202 10.60 -0.58 0.17
CA ARG A 202 11.58 -0.69 1.27
C ARG A 202 11.04 -1.42 2.50
N SER A 203 9.78 -1.80 2.45
CA SER A 203 9.11 -2.57 3.51
C SER A 203 7.93 -3.33 2.92
N ILE A 204 7.63 -4.51 3.46
CA ILE A 204 6.46 -5.32 3.11
C ILE A 204 5.59 -5.56 4.37
N PRO A 205 4.28 -5.77 4.17
CA PRO A 205 3.57 -5.80 2.90
C PRO A 205 3.51 -4.44 2.21
N ALA A 206 3.56 -4.41 0.88
CA ALA A 206 3.36 -3.23 0.06
C ALA A 206 2.53 -3.59 -1.17
N SER A 207 1.61 -2.72 -1.58
CA SER A 207 0.75 -3.01 -2.71
C SER A 207 0.43 -1.77 -3.55
N PHE A 208 0.13 -2.01 -4.84
CA PHE A 208 -0.33 -1.01 -5.80
C PHE A 208 -1.58 -1.56 -6.48
N LEU A 209 -2.67 -0.83 -6.44
CA LEU A 209 -3.89 -1.16 -7.18
C LEU A 209 -3.96 -0.30 -8.43
N ILE A 210 -4.09 -0.97 -9.57
CA ILE A 210 -4.00 -0.39 -10.91
C ILE A 210 -5.35 -0.57 -11.61
N ASP A 211 -5.83 0.44 -12.32
CA ASP A 211 -7.04 0.34 -13.13
C ASP A 211 -6.78 -0.24 -14.53
N ARG A 212 -7.86 -0.45 -15.30
CA ARG A 212 -7.81 -0.99 -16.66
C ARG A 212 -6.98 -0.16 -17.63
N LYS A 213 -6.80 1.15 -17.35
CA LYS A 213 -5.99 2.09 -18.17
C LYS A 213 -4.52 2.06 -17.79
N GLY A 214 -4.15 1.29 -16.75
CA GLY A 214 -2.78 1.22 -16.24
C GLY A 214 -2.42 2.38 -15.32
N VAL A 215 -3.40 3.05 -14.70
CA VAL A 215 -3.18 4.13 -13.75
C VAL A 215 -3.21 3.60 -12.32
N VAL A 216 -2.27 4.03 -11.49
CA VAL A 216 -2.24 3.70 -10.06
C VAL A 216 -3.41 4.40 -9.35
N ARG A 217 -4.31 3.64 -8.76
CA ARG A 217 -5.52 4.15 -8.10
C ARG A 217 -5.41 4.15 -6.58
N ALA A 218 -4.65 3.23 -6.03
CA ALA A 218 -4.36 3.19 -4.60
C ALA A 218 -3.03 2.47 -4.32
N VAL A 219 -2.45 2.72 -3.15
CA VAL A 219 -1.23 2.07 -2.68
C VAL A 219 -1.37 1.61 -1.23
N ASN A 220 -0.69 0.50 -0.89
CA ASN A 220 -0.66 -0.04 0.47
C ASN A 220 -2.06 -0.29 1.08
N LEU A 221 -2.98 -0.82 0.27
CA LEU A 221 -4.29 -1.29 0.74
C LEU A 221 -4.11 -2.46 1.71
N ARG A 222 -5.00 -2.58 2.70
CA ARG A 222 -4.99 -3.63 3.73
C ARG A 222 -6.39 -4.12 4.02
N GLY A 223 -6.48 -5.41 4.39
CA GLY A 223 -7.74 -5.99 4.83
C GLY A 223 -8.88 -5.76 3.84
N ALA A 224 -10.03 -5.37 4.34
CA ALA A 224 -11.25 -5.16 3.54
C ALA A 224 -11.11 -4.09 2.42
N GLU A 225 -10.13 -3.18 2.53
CA GLU A 225 -9.92 -2.15 1.50
C GLU A 225 -9.54 -2.74 0.14
N VAL A 226 -8.82 -3.88 0.12
CA VAL A 226 -8.41 -4.55 -1.12
C VAL A 226 -9.65 -4.91 -1.94
N ALA A 227 -10.59 -5.64 -1.33
CA ALA A 227 -11.82 -6.06 -1.99
C ALA A 227 -12.69 -4.86 -2.39
N LEU A 228 -12.89 -3.90 -1.47
CA LEU A 228 -13.73 -2.73 -1.72
C LEU A 228 -13.23 -1.89 -2.89
N MET A 229 -11.94 -1.57 -2.90
CA MET A 229 -11.34 -0.73 -3.94
C MET A 229 -11.24 -1.47 -5.27
N ALA A 230 -10.90 -2.77 -5.26
CA ALA A 230 -10.86 -3.58 -6.47
C ALA A 230 -12.27 -3.70 -7.08
N LYS A 231 -13.31 -3.97 -6.27
CA LYS A 231 -14.70 -4.02 -6.71
C LYS A 231 -15.15 -2.73 -7.36
N LYS A 232 -14.89 -1.61 -6.72
CA LYS A 232 -15.19 -0.29 -7.30
C LYS A 232 -14.55 -0.12 -8.69
N LEU A 233 -13.28 -0.53 -8.87
CA LEU A 233 -12.58 -0.35 -10.14
C LEU A 233 -13.03 -1.32 -11.25
N VAL A 234 -13.43 -2.56 -10.91
CA VAL A 234 -13.95 -3.49 -11.92
C VAL A 234 -15.35 -3.09 -12.38
N GLU A 235 -16.10 -2.37 -11.55
CA GLU A 235 -17.43 -1.84 -11.86
C GLU A 235 -17.38 -0.46 -12.59
N GLU A 236 -16.24 0.26 -12.55
CA GLU A 236 -16.04 1.49 -13.34
C GLU A 236 -16.04 1.17 -14.85
N LYS A 237 -16.90 1.87 -15.62
CA LYS A 237 -17.03 1.73 -17.09
C LYS A 237 -15.91 2.49 -17.82
#